data_b6aa56f38652595027d8d036f2fe8caa
#
_entry.id   b6aa56f38652595027d8d036f2fe8caa
#
_cell.length_a   1.000
_cell.length_b   1.000
_cell.length_c   1.000
_cell.angle_alpha   90.00
_cell.angle_beta   90.00
_cell.angle_gamma   90.00
#
_symmetry.space_group_name_H-M   'P 1'
#
loop_
_entity.id
_entity.type
_entity.pdbx_description
1 polymer ?
#
loop_
_entity_poly.entity_id
_entity_poly.type
_entity_poly.pdbx_seq_one_letter_code
_entity_poly.pdbx_strand_id
1 'polypeptide(L)'
;MKDHNWKIRPITPYDDSRMAYIIRTVMPEYGAKGDGFAINDPEVDWMSKAYNGPRCAYYVVELEGQVLGGGGIAPLEGATNPRICELRKMYFLPALRGQGAGLELMQTCLAKAREFG
;
A
#
# COMPACT_ATOMS: atom_id res chain seq x y z
N MET A 1 -7.09 -2.18 -24.91
CA MET A 1 -6.96 -3.22 -23.90
C MET A 1 -5.59 -3.16 -23.26
N LYS A 2 -5.55 -3.30 -21.95
CA LYS A 2 -4.28 -3.28 -21.25
C LYS A 2 -3.63 -4.65 -21.30
N ASP A 3 -2.37 -4.66 -21.67
CA ASP A 3 -1.60 -5.89 -21.75
C ASP A 3 -0.61 -6.01 -20.61
N HIS A 4 -1.08 -5.76 -19.39
CA HIS A 4 -0.25 -5.95 -18.23
C HIS A 4 -0.61 -7.25 -17.52
N ASN A 5 0.38 -7.79 -16.82
CA ASN A 5 0.21 -9.06 -16.12
C ASN A 5 -0.08 -8.89 -14.63
N TRP A 6 -0.13 -7.66 -14.14
CA TRP A 6 -0.40 -7.45 -12.72
C TRP A 6 -1.89 -7.33 -12.45
N LYS A 7 -2.24 -7.61 -11.20
CA LYS A 7 -3.61 -7.50 -10.70
C LYS A 7 -3.58 -6.74 -9.38
N ILE A 8 -4.48 -5.79 -9.23
CA ILE A 8 -4.64 -5.04 -7.99
C ILE A 8 -5.85 -5.62 -7.25
N ARG A 9 -5.65 -5.97 -5.99
CA ARG A 9 -6.73 -6.51 -5.16
C ARG A 9 -6.55 -6.09 -3.70
N PRO A 10 -7.63 -6.14 -2.89
CA PRO A 10 -7.49 -5.83 -1.45
C PRO A 10 -6.53 -6.80 -0.78
N ILE A 11 -5.81 -6.29 0.22
CA ILE A 11 -4.89 -7.12 1.00
C ILE A 11 -5.68 -8.14 1.83
N THR A 12 -5.08 -9.30 2.05
CA THR A 12 -5.63 -10.34 2.93
C THR A 12 -4.57 -10.70 3.98
N PRO A 13 -4.97 -11.38 5.06
CA PRO A 13 -3.97 -11.82 6.05
C PRO A 13 -2.85 -12.68 5.47
N TYR A 14 -3.12 -13.39 4.39
CA TYR A 14 -2.10 -14.21 3.72
C TYR A 14 -1.00 -13.38 3.07
N ASP A 15 -1.25 -12.09 2.87
CA ASP A 15 -0.28 -11.20 2.23
C ASP A 15 0.62 -10.49 3.24
N ASP A 16 0.29 -10.57 4.53
CA ASP A 16 0.95 -9.74 5.55
C ASP A 16 2.46 -9.92 5.61
N SER A 17 2.94 -11.16 5.65
CA SER A 17 4.38 -11.39 5.75
C SER A 17 5.11 -10.94 4.48
N ARG A 18 4.48 -11.13 3.32
CA ARG A 18 5.07 -10.69 2.06
C ARG A 18 5.14 -9.17 1.99
N MET A 19 4.06 -8.49 2.40
CA MET A 19 4.06 -7.03 2.40
C MET A 19 5.08 -6.46 3.39
N ALA A 20 5.24 -7.09 4.56
CA ALA A 20 6.26 -6.69 5.51
C ALA A 20 7.66 -6.77 4.89
N TYR A 21 7.93 -7.85 4.17
CA TYR A 21 9.19 -8.00 3.45
C TYR A 21 9.40 -6.88 2.44
N ILE A 22 8.36 -6.57 1.66
CA ILE A 22 8.45 -5.53 0.63
C ILE A 22 8.74 -4.16 1.25
N ILE A 23 8.01 -3.81 2.29
CA ILE A 23 8.18 -2.52 2.95
C ILE A 23 9.60 -2.40 3.53
N ARG A 24 10.07 -3.43 4.21
CA ARG A 24 11.39 -3.40 4.82
C ARG A 24 12.53 -3.45 3.81
N THR A 25 12.24 -3.99 2.62
CA THR A 25 13.23 -4.05 1.54
C THR A 25 13.32 -2.72 0.79
N VAL A 26 12.17 -2.10 0.49
CA VAL A 26 12.11 -0.92 -0.38
C VAL A 26 12.34 0.38 0.37
N MET A 27 11.78 0.50 1.57
CA MET A 27 11.84 1.74 2.32
C MET A 27 13.26 2.27 2.53
N PRO A 28 14.26 1.44 2.88
CA PRO A 28 15.64 1.94 3.02
C PRO A 28 16.21 2.54 1.76
N GLU A 29 15.73 2.16 0.57
CA GLU A 29 16.19 2.73 -0.70
C GLU A 29 15.94 4.24 -0.76
N TYR A 30 14.98 4.73 0.01
CA TYR A 30 14.64 6.14 0.06
C TYR A 30 15.24 6.82 1.29
N GLY A 31 16.18 6.15 1.97
CA GLY A 31 16.77 6.70 3.19
C GLY A 31 15.87 6.62 4.40
N ALA A 32 14.71 5.97 4.29
CA ALA A 32 13.71 5.90 5.36
C ALA A 32 14.04 4.76 6.33
N LYS A 33 15.10 4.94 7.09
CA LYS A 33 15.53 3.95 8.09
C LYS A 33 15.94 4.68 9.36
N GLY A 34 15.88 3.97 10.47
CA GLY A 34 16.16 4.55 11.78
C GLY A 34 14.86 4.80 12.55
N ASP A 35 14.99 5.32 13.74
CA ASP A 35 13.84 5.56 14.60
C ASP A 35 12.90 6.59 13.98
N GLY A 36 11.62 6.36 14.13
CA GLY A 36 10.59 7.26 13.63
C GLY A 36 10.11 6.98 12.23
N PHE A 37 10.74 6.08 11.50
CA PHE A 37 10.29 5.69 10.17
C PHE A 37 9.40 4.45 10.23
N ALA A 38 8.53 4.31 9.23
CA ALA A 38 7.55 3.22 9.21
C ALA A 38 8.16 1.83 9.19
N ILE A 39 9.44 1.70 8.80
CA ILE A 39 10.12 0.41 8.82
C ILE A 39 10.17 -0.17 10.24
N ASN A 40 10.11 0.71 11.25
CA ASN A 40 10.11 0.31 12.67
C ASN A 40 8.70 0.25 13.25
N ASP A 41 7.68 0.50 12.44
CA ASP A 41 6.29 0.51 12.87
C ASP A 41 5.77 -0.93 12.98
N PRO A 42 5.28 -1.34 14.15
CA PRO A 42 4.77 -2.71 14.31
C PRO A 42 3.67 -3.09 13.32
N GLU A 43 2.88 -2.13 12.85
CA GLU A 43 1.78 -2.45 11.91
C GLU A 43 2.28 -3.07 10.62
N VAL A 44 3.56 -2.91 10.28
CA VAL A 44 4.13 -3.46 9.05
C VAL A 44 3.96 -4.98 8.99
N ASP A 45 3.90 -5.65 10.15
CA ASP A 45 3.75 -7.09 10.19
C ASP A 45 2.30 -7.56 10.07
N TRP A 46 1.33 -6.64 10.09
CA TRP A 46 -0.09 -7.00 10.10
C TRP A 46 -0.92 -5.95 9.37
N MET A 47 -0.47 -5.65 8.15
CA MET A 47 -1.10 -4.61 7.34
C MET A 47 -2.58 -4.86 7.06
N SER A 48 -2.98 -6.12 6.86
CA SER A 48 -4.37 -6.43 6.59
C SER A 48 -5.27 -5.99 7.73
N LYS A 49 -4.81 -6.13 8.95
CA LYS A 49 -5.55 -5.73 10.14
C LYS A 49 -5.46 -4.22 10.36
N ALA A 50 -4.27 -3.65 10.13
CA ALA A 50 -4.03 -2.23 10.37
C ALA A 50 -4.92 -1.34 9.50
N TYR A 51 -5.26 -1.79 8.29
CA TYR A 51 -6.05 -1.02 7.34
C TYR A 51 -7.45 -1.58 7.15
N ASN A 52 -7.98 -2.29 8.13
CA ASN A 52 -9.31 -2.86 8.09
C ASN A 52 -10.37 -1.94 8.73
N GLY A 53 -9.97 -0.79 9.24
CA GLY A 53 -10.89 0.12 9.92
C GLY A 53 -11.68 1.00 8.96
N PRO A 54 -12.60 1.81 9.51
CA PRO A 54 -13.40 2.71 8.67
C PRO A 54 -12.51 3.72 7.94
N ARG A 55 -12.86 3.99 6.70
CA ARG A 55 -12.16 4.93 5.82
C ARG A 55 -10.69 4.56 5.57
N CYS A 56 -10.37 3.28 5.76
CA CYS A 56 -9.06 2.72 5.45
C CYS A 56 -9.20 1.68 4.37
N ALA A 57 -8.17 1.53 3.54
CA ALA A 57 -8.09 0.46 2.56
C ALA A 57 -6.63 0.25 2.21
N TYR A 58 -6.27 -0.99 1.94
CA TYR A 58 -4.92 -1.32 1.47
C TYR A 58 -5.02 -2.36 0.38
N TYR A 59 -4.28 -2.13 -0.68
CA TYR A 59 -4.28 -3.00 -1.85
C TYR A 59 -2.90 -3.56 -2.08
N VAL A 60 -2.84 -4.76 -2.63
CA VAL A 60 -1.58 -5.35 -3.08
C VAL A 60 -1.62 -5.49 -4.59
N VAL A 61 -0.42 -5.48 -5.19
CA VAL A 61 -0.27 -5.66 -6.63
C VAL A 61 0.42 -7.00 -6.84
N GLU A 62 -0.25 -7.87 -7.54
CA GLU A 62 0.20 -9.23 -7.78
C GLU A 62 0.59 -9.39 -9.24
N LEU A 63 1.76 -9.96 -9.47
CA LEU A 63 2.25 -10.23 -10.82
C LEU A 63 2.55 -11.72 -10.89
N GLU A 64 1.85 -12.41 -11.80
CA GLU A 64 2.05 -13.85 -11.98
C GLU A 64 1.94 -14.65 -10.67
N GLY A 65 0.95 -14.27 -9.85
CA GLY A 65 0.69 -14.97 -8.60
C GLY A 65 1.55 -14.55 -7.42
N GLN A 66 2.43 -13.57 -7.60
CA GLN A 66 3.32 -13.12 -6.54
C GLN A 66 3.09 -11.64 -6.23
N VAL A 67 2.90 -11.30 -4.96
CA VAL A 67 2.75 -9.91 -4.55
C VAL A 67 4.10 -9.21 -4.65
N LEU A 68 4.16 -8.11 -5.40
CA LEU A 68 5.38 -7.35 -5.62
C LEU A 68 5.26 -5.90 -5.15
N GLY A 69 4.12 -5.49 -4.65
CA GLY A 69 3.95 -4.14 -4.15
C GLY A 69 2.59 -3.92 -3.53
N GLY A 70 2.39 -2.74 -3.01
CA GLY A 70 1.12 -2.38 -2.42
C GLY A 70 1.06 -0.91 -2.04
N GLY A 71 -0.12 -0.47 -1.64
CA GLY A 71 -0.35 0.89 -1.17
C GLY A 71 -1.79 1.03 -0.72
N GLY A 72 -2.06 2.04 0.08
CA GLY A 72 -3.39 2.23 0.60
C GLY A 72 -3.69 3.66 1.01
N ILE A 73 -4.84 3.82 1.64
CA ILE A 73 -5.30 5.11 2.14
C ILE A 73 -5.82 4.96 3.57
N ALA A 74 -5.72 6.04 4.32
CA ALA A 74 -6.28 6.14 5.66
C ALA A 74 -6.55 7.61 5.94
N PRO A 75 -7.38 7.94 6.94
CA PRO A 75 -7.57 9.33 7.31
C PRO A 75 -6.23 9.98 7.65
N LEU A 76 -6.06 11.24 7.26
CA LEU A 76 -4.82 11.96 7.55
C LEU A 76 -4.69 12.14 9.06
N GLU A 77 -3.58 11.64 9.59
CA GLU A 77 -3.31 11.72 11.02
C GLU A 77 -3.21 13.17 11.47
N GLY A 78 -3.89 13.50 12.56
CA GLY A 78 -3.90 14.86 13.08
C GLY A 78 -4.92 15.78 12.46
N ALA A 79 -5.57 15.39 11.36
CA ALA A 79 -6.62 16.20 10.76
C ALA A 79 -7.91 16.05 11.55
N THR A 80 -8.64 17.16 11.71
CA THR A 80 -9.92 17.10 12.40
C THR A 80 -11.03 16.61 11.50
N ASN A 81 -10.88 16.77 10.18
CA ASN A 81 -11.86 16.32 9.20
C ASN A 81 -11.51 14.92 8.72
N PRO A 82 -12.35 13.89 9.01
CA PRO A 82 -12.05 12.52 8.61
C PRO A 82 -12.10 12.31 7.10
N ARG A 83 -12.61 13.27 6.35
CA ARG A 83 -12.65 13.16 4.89
C ARG A 83 -11.31 13.48 4.23
N ILE A 84 -10.36 13.99 4.98
CA ILE A 84 -9.00 14.20 4.47
C ILE A 84 -8.25 12.90 4.67
N CYS A 85 -7.78 12.30 3.58
CA CYS A 85 -7.03 11.05 3.64
C CYS A 85 -5.66 11.23 3.03
N GLU A 86 -4.78 10.27 3.31
CA GLU A 86 -3.44 10.26 2.72
C GLU A 86 -3.14 8.89 2.15
N LEU A 87 -2.28 8.88 1.14
CA LEU A 87 -1.71 7.64 0.62
C LEU A 87 -0.67 7.15 1.62
N ARG A 88 -0.68 5.86 1.88
CA ARG A 88 0.22 5.25 2.86
C ARG A 88 0.91 4.02 2.33
N LYS A 89 2.18 3.90 2.69
CA LYS A 89 2.99 2.69 2.50
C LYS A 89 2.88 2.14 1.10
N MET A 90 3.04 3.02 0.11
CA MET A 90 3.02 2.64 -1.29
C MET A 90 4.45 2.31 -1.74
N TYR A 91 4.75 1.03 -1.83
CA TYR A 91 6.08 0.54 -2.16
C TYR A 91 6.00 -0.59 -3.17
N PHE A 92 6.93 -0.61 -4.11
CA PHE A 92 7.01 -1.63 -5.14
C PHE A 92 8.43 -2.18 -5.25
N LEU A 93 8.55 -3.49 -5.38
CA LEU A 93 9.83 -4.10 -5.71
C LEU A 93 10.25 -3.70 -7.13
N PRO A 94 11.56 -3.67 -7.42
CA PRO A 94 12.04 -3.21 -8.74
C PRO A 94 11.38 -3.91 -9.93
N ALA A 95 11.06 -5.19 -9.81
CA ALA A 95 10.46 -5.94 -10.91
C ALA A 95 9.12 -5.37 -11.39
N LEU A 96 8.44 -4.61 -10.53
CA LEU A 96 7.13 -4.04 -10.86
C LEU A 96 7.21 -2.59 -11.34
N ARG A 97 8.35 -1.93 -11.12
CA ARG A 97 8.49 -0.50 -11.42
C ARG A 97 8.55 -0.24 -12.91
N GLY A 98 8.08 0.97 -13.29
CA GLY A 98 8.18 1.40 -14.68
C GLY A 98 7.14 0.81 -15.60
N GLN A 99 6.11 0.15 -15.07
CA GLN A 99 5.09 -0.52 -15.87
C GLN A 99 3.71 0.12 -15.75
N GLY A 100 3.60 1.21 -14.98
CA GLY A 100 2.32 1.87 -14.79
C GLY A 100 1.50 1.35 -13.63
N ALA A 101 2.00 0.36 -12.90
CA ALA A 101 1.25 -0.22 -11.78
C ALA A 101 1.02 0.81 -10.66
N GLY A 102 2.00 1.68 -10.40
CA GLY A 102 1.87 2.71 -9.39
C GLY A 102 0.75 3.69 -9.69
N LEU A 103 0.64 4.09 -10.97
CA LEU A 103 -0.44 4.99 -11.38
C LEU A 103 -1.80 4.33 -11.23
N GLU A 104 -1.92 3.09 -11.67
CA GLU A 104 -3.19 2.37 -11.56
C GLU A 104 -3.57 2.14 -10.10
N LEU A 105 -2.61 1.83 -9.25
CA LEU A 105 -2.86 1.68 -7.82
C LEU A 105 -3.32 3.00 -7.20
N MET A 106 -2.68 4.10 -7.58
CA MET A 106 -3.10 5.43 -7.11
C MET A 106 -4.53 5.72 -7.52
N GLN A 107 -4.90 5.41 -8.77
CA GLN A 107 -6.25 5.62 -9.26
C GLN A 107 -7.25 4.76 -8.47
N THR A 108 -6.87 3.53 -8.14
CA THR A 108 -7.69 2.64 -7.32
C THR A 108 -7.93 3.25 -5.93
N CYS A 109 -6.87 3.78 -5.31
CA CYS A 109 -6.98 4.42 -4.01
C CYS A 109 -7.86 5.67 -4.07
N LEU A 110 -7.72 6.48 -5.10
CA LEU A 110 -8.53 7.69 -5.26
C LEU A 110 -10.00 7.34 -5.44
N ALA A 111 -10.30 6.30 -6.22
CA ALA A 111 -11.67 5.85 -6.41
C ALA A 111 -12.27 5.40 -5.06
N LYS A 112 -11.49 4.70 -4.27
CA LYS A 112 -11.96 4.26 -2.93
C LYS A 112 -12.16 5.45 -2.00
N ALA A 113 -11.28 6.43 -2.06
CA ALA A 113 -11.43 7.65 -1.26
C ALA A 113 -12.74 8.36 -1.59
N ARG A 114 -13.11 8.39 -2.87
CA ARG A 114 -14.38 8.99 -3.30
C ARG A 114 -15.58 8.21 -2.78
N GLU A 115 -15.48 6.88 -2.71
CA GLU A 115 -16.55 6.05 -2.11
C GLU A 115 -16.75 6.40 -0.64
N PHE A 116 -15.66 6.66 0.06
CA PHE A 116 -15.77 7.02 1.47
C PHE A 116 -16.40 8.40 1.67
N GLY A 117 -16.34 9.23 0.67
CA GLY A 117 -16.85 10.61 0.76
C GLY A 117 -15.77 11.58 1.27
#